data_3d26a9b0c21c3aebce12f0963d8498c4
#
_entry.id   3d26a9b0c21c3aebce12f0963d8498c4
#
_cell.length_a   1.000
_cell.length_b   1.000
_cell.length_c   1.000
_cell.angle_alpha   90.00
_cell.angle_beta   90.00
_cell.angle_gamma   90.00
#
_symmetry.space_group_name_H-M   'P 1'
#
loop_
_entity.id
_entity.type
_entity.pdbx_description
1 polymer ?
#
loop_
_entity_poly.entity_id
_entity_poly.type
_entity_poly.pdbx_seq_one_letter_code
_entity_poly.pdbx_strand_id
1 'polypeptide(L)'
;VVNGEGMTVQDKDGNPLTAITKDGVKITNGPSMTKDGIDAAGNKITNVADGTNPKDAVNKSQLDKAAAAATTTVTAGNNVQVDKTTNADGSTNYKVGLKDQVTMGTDPTKQIAMDGTTGTIKAGDKITIDGNKGTIKAGDKVEIDGDKGTIKSGNVAIDGTNGTIKAGDKVTIDGKDGKIAAGKVSVDGKDGHVTGLENKDWDPNNITSGRAATEDQLQKSHKALDNKINNLGDD
;
A
#
# COMPACT_ATOMS: atom_id res chain seq x y z
N VAL A 1 -54.48 -32.12 -57.13
CA VAL A 1 -55.25 -31.36 -58.11
C VAL A 1 -54.30 -30.42 -58.90
N VAL A 2 -54.40 -30.41 -60.17
CA VAL A 2 -53.71 -29.50 -61.09
C VAL A 2 -54.73 -28.73 -61.89
N ASN A 3 -54.60 -27.40 -61.87
CA ASN A 3 -55.52 -26.54 -62.63
C ASN A 3 -54.82 -25.20 -62.99
N GLY A 4 -55.52 -24.22 -63.48
CA GLY A 4 -55.00 -22.91 -63.86
C GLY A 4 -54.45 -22.09 -62.65
N GLU A 5 -54.80 -22.42 -61.44
CA GLU A 5 -54.32 -21.80 -60.21
C GLU A 5 -53.02 -22.46 -59.69
N GLY A 6 -52.64 -23.63 -60.21
CA GLY A 6 -51.45 -24.35 -59.83
C GLY A 6 -51.70 -25.84 -59.51
N MET A 7 -50.78 -26.40 -58.72
CA MET A 7 -50.80 -27.78 -58.25
C MET A 7 -50.97 -27.83 -56.74
N THR A 8 -51.91 -28.63 -56.25
CA THR A 8 -52.13 -28.88 -54.82
C THR A 8 -52.09 -30.36 -54.53
N VAL A 9 -51.24 -30.81 -53.60
CA VAL A 9 -51.29 -32.15 -53.04
C VAL A 9 -52.21 -32.12 -51.83
N GLN A 10 -53.21 -32.98 -51.83
CA GLN A 10 -54.24 -33.06 -50.79
C GLN A 10 -54.17 -34.44 -50.07
N ASP A 11 -54.66 -34.46 -48.84
CA ASP A 11 -54.93 -35.73 -48.15
C ASP A 11 -56.21 -36.43 -48.70
N LYS A 12 -56.55 -37.56 -48.13
CA LYS A 12 -57.75 -38.33 -48.58
C LYS A 12 -59.06 -37.54 -48.35
N ASP A 13 -59.08 -36.59 -47.46
CA ASP A 13 -60.25 -35.75 -47.11
C ASP A 13 -60.28 -34.44 -47.86
N GLY A 14 -59.39 -34.23 -48.82
CA GLY A 14 -59.34 -33.05 -49.65
C GLY A 14 -58.60 -31.86 -49.01
N ASN A 15 -57.97 -32.03 -47.88
CA ASN A 15 -57.21 -30.92 -47.21
C ASN A 15 -55.86 -30.72 -47.91
N PRO A 16 -55.49 -29.49 -48.24
CA PRO A 16 -54.21 -29.22 -48.88
C PRO A 16 -53.01 -29.50 -47.93
N LEU A 17 -52.04 -30.30 -48.44
CA LEU A 17 -50.79 -30.59 -47.75
C LEU A 17 -49.63 -29.78 -48.30
N THR A 18 -49.53 -29.63 -49.60
CA THR A 18 -48.53 -28.78 -50.28
C THR A 18 -49.16 -28.16 -51.53
N ALA A 19 -48.87 -26.87 -51.71
CA ALA A 19 -49.36 -26.11 -52.86
C ALA A 19 -48.21 -25.49 -53.62
N ILE A 20 -48.22 -25.62 -54.95
CA ILE A 20 -47.32 -24.89 -55.86
C ILE A 20 -48.22 -24.02 -56.73
N THR A 21 -48.07 -22.70 -56.53
CA THR A 21 -48.91 -21.69 -57.21
C THR A 21 -48.03 -20.61 -57.81
N LYS A 22 -48.63 -19.59 -58.38
CA LYS A 22 -47.91 -18.39 -58.82
C LYS A 22 -47.15 -17.66 -57.69
N ASP A 23 -47.55 -17.93 -56.45
CA ASP A 23 -46.92 -17.30 -55.26
C ASP A 23 -45.71 -18.07 -54.73
N GLY A 24 -45.49 -19.30 -55.17
CA GLY A 24 -44.41 -20.16 -54.76
C GLY A 24 -44.83 -21.52 -54.20
N VAL A 25 -44.03 -22.09 -53.32
CA VAL A 25 -44.27 -23.42 -52.70
C VAL A 25 -44.63 -23.18 -51.24
N LYS A 26 -45.77 -23.74 -50.81
CA LYS A 26 -46.23 -23.70 -49.43
C LYS A 26 -46.57 -25.08 -48.93
N ILE A 27 -46.05 -25.45 -47.79
CA ILE A 27 -46.37 -26.67 -47.04
C ILE A 27 -47.32 -26.27 -45.91
N THR A 28 -48.48 -26.90 -45.83
CA THR A 28 -49.43 -26.63 -44.77
C THR A 28 -48.80 -26.91 -43.40
N ASN A 29 -48.81 -25.90 -42.50
CA ASN A 29 -48.15 -25.93 -41.19
C ASN A 29 -46.63 -26.21 -41.24
N GLY A 30 -46.00 -25.90 -42.34
CA GLY A 30 -44.58 -26.09 -42.58
C GLY A 30 -43.92 -24.95 -43.34
N PRO A 31 -42.68 -25.14 -43.78
CA PRO A 31 -41.91 -24.13 -44.49
C PRO A 31 -42.57 -23.71 -45.81
N SER A 32 -42.30 -22.49 -46.23
CA SER A 32 -42.71 -21.91 -47.50
C SER A 32 -41.58 -21.18 -48.22
N MET A 33 -41.63 -21.13 -49.53
CA MET A 33 -40.72 -20.40 -50.39
C MET A 33 -41.54 -19.62 -51.41
N THR A 34 -41.55 -18.30 -51.25
CA THR A 34 -42.31 -17.39 -52.13
C THR A 34 -41.40 -16.28 -52.64
N LYS A 35 -41.93 -15.39 -53.50
CA LYS A 35 -41.17 -14.24 -53.95
C LYS A 35 -40.72 -13.30 -52.80
N ASP A 36 -41.35 -13.41 -51.64
CA ASP A 36 -41.03 -12.55 -50.46
C ASP A 36 -39.98 -13.20 -49.55
N GLY A 37 -39.56 -14.43 -49.87
CA GLY A 37 -38.49 -15.12 -49.12
C GLY A 37 -38.83 -16.55 -48.75
N ILE A 38 -38.03 -17.09 -47.81
CA ILE A 38 -38.16 -18.44 -47.27
C ILE A 38 -38.58 -18.33 -45.82
N ASP A 39 -39.68 -18.97 -45.46
CA ASP A 39 -40.15 -19.07 -44.05
C ASP A 39 -39.98 -20.53 -43.61
N ALA A 40 -39.16 -20.74 -42.60
CA ALA A 40 -38.89 -22.04 -42.01
C ALA A 40 -40.05 -22.54 -41.11
N ALA A 41 -41.06 -21.71 -40.85
CA ALA A 41 -42.21 -22.04 -39.99
C ALA A 41 -41.80 -22.54 -38.57
N GLY A 42 -40.74 -21.97 -37.99
CA GLY A 42 -40.23 -22.35 -36.65
C GLY A 42 -39.38 -23.61 -36.65
N ASN A 43 -39.10 -24.20 -37.79
CA ASN A 43 -38.25 -25.40 -37.87
C ASN A 43 -36.77 -25.00 -38.02
N LYS A 44 -35.89 -25.97 -37.72
CA LYS A 44 -34.46 -25.81 -37.97
C LYS A 44 -34.14 -25.85 -39.45
N ILE A 45 -33.21 -24.99 -39.88
CA ILE A 45 -32.54 -25.14 -41.16
C ILE A 45 -31.23 -25.89 -40.89
N THR A 46 -31.11 -27.10 -41.41
CA THR A 46 -29.95 -27.98 -41.16
C THR A 46 -29.07 -28.09 -42.39
N ASN A 47 -27.81 -28.56 -42.19
CA ASN A 47 -26.82 -28.74 -43.25
C ASN A 47 -26.49 -27.45 -44.01
N VAL A 48 -26.51 -26.31 -43.33
CA VAL A 48 -26.06 -25.02 -43.85
C VAL A 48 -24.53 -25.03 -43.87
N ALA A 49 -23.94 -24.92 -45.04
CA ALA A 49 -22.50 -24.80 -45.22
C ALA A 49 -22.01 -23.44 -44.60
N ASP A 50 -20.71 -23.36 -44.32
CA ASP A 50 -20.12 -22.13 -43.86
C ASP A 50 -20.33 -20.99 -44.87
N GLY A 51 -20.82 -19.85 -44.39
CA GLY A 51 -20.94 -18.64 -45.18
C GLY A 51 -19.54 -18.11 -45.48
N THR A 52 -19.33 -17.72 -46.75
CA THR A 52 -18.03 -17.15 -47.19
C THR A 52 -18.15 -15.76 -47.77
N ASN A 53 -19.34 -15.42 -48.28
CA ASN A 53 -19.66 -14.11 -48.87
C ASN A 53 -20.49 -13.27 -47.90
N PRO A 54 -20.50 -11.95 -48.06
CA PRO A 54 -21.19 -11.06 -47.11
C PRO A 54 -22.68 -11.27 -46.98
N LYS A 55 -23.32 -11.96 -47.95
CA LYS A 55 -24.75 -12.23 -47.93
C LYS A 55 -25.13 -13.72 -47.72
N ASP A 56 -24.15 -14.54 -47.45
CA ASP A 56 -24.42 -15.94 -47.14
C ASP A 56 -25.04 -16.13 -45.74
N ALA A 57 -25.85 -17.11 -45.58
CA ALA A 57 -26.31 -17.53 -44.26
C ALA A 57 -25.12 -18.01 -43.40
N VAL A 58 -25.20 -17.81 -42.11
CA VAL A 58 -24.20 -18.24 -41.14
C VAL A 58 -24.77 -19.40 -40.35
N ASN A 59 -23.98 -20.45 -40.17
CA ASN A 59 -24.38 -21.60 -39.35
C ASN A 59 -23.94 -21.44 -37.87
N LYS A 60 -24.47 -22.27 -36.99
CA LYS A 60 -24.19 -22.25 -35.56
C LYS A 60 -22.70 -22.39 -35.22
N SER A 61 -21.97 -23.23 -35.98
CA SER A 61 -20.53 -23.39 -35.78
C SER A 61 -19.75 -22.08 -35.96
N GLN A 62 -20.11 -21.28 -36.97
CA GLN A 62 -19.50 -19.97 -37.21
C GLN A 62 -19.85 -18.99 -36.11
N LEU A 63 -21.09 -18.99 -35.62
CA LEU A 63 -21.50 -18.16 -34.49
C LEU A 63 -20.73 -18.51 -33.21
N ASP A 64 -20.61 -19.82 -32.89
CA ASP A 64 -19.89 -20.30 -31.72
C ASP A 64 -18.41 -19.89 -31.76
N LYS A 65 -17.77 -20.00 -32.94
CA LYS A 65 -16.39 -19.53 -33.13
C LYS A 65 -16.25 -18.02 -32.97
N ALA A 66 -17.16 -17.25 -33.52
CA ALA A 66 -17.16 -15.80 -33.42
C ALA A 66 -17.38 -15.35 -31.96
N ALA A 67 -18.30 -15.98 -31.24
CA ALA A 67 -18.54 -15.73 -29.83
C ALA A 67 -17.31 -16.03 -28.98
N ALA A 68 -16.64 -17.16 -29.22
CA ALA A 68 -15.40 -17.53 -28.53
C ALA A 68 -14.28 -16.53 -28.81
N ALA A 69 -14.12 -16.10 -30.07
CA ALA A 69 -13.09 -15.13 -30.45
C ALA A 69 -13.35 -13.72 -29.86
N ALA A 70 -14.60 -13.36 -29.62
CA ALA A 70 -14.99 -12.09 -29.03
C ALA A 70 -14.94 -12.10 -27.50
N THR A 71 -14.75 -13.26 -26.87
CA THR A 71 -14.69 -13.37 -25.40
C THR A 71 -13.37 -12.82 -24.90
N THR A 72 -13.45 -11.83 -24.00
CA THR A 72 -12.30 -11.28 -23.28
C THR A 72 -12.13 -12.02 -21.97
N THR A 73 -10.90 -12.39 -21.63
CA THR A 73 -10.54 -12.95 -20.32
C THR A 73 -9.63 -11.97 -19.59
N VAL A 74 -9.74 -11.95 -18.25
CA VAL A 74 -8.89 -11.17 -17.38
C VAL A 74 -8.27 -12.11 -16.36
N THR A 75 -6.95 -12.13 -16.30
CA THR A 75 -6.18 -12.94 -15.35
C THR A 75 -5.48 -12.05 -14.36
N ALA A 76 -5.55 -12.38 -13.09
CA ALA A 76 -4.85 -11.64 -12.05
C ALA A 76 -3.33 -11.81 -12.19
N GLY A 77 -2.62 -10.69 -12.26
CA GLY A 77 -1.17 -10.64 -12.06
C GLY A 77 -0.82 -10.59 -10.57
N ASN A 78 0.45 -10.40 -10.27
CA ASN A 78 0.90 -10.25 -8.89
C ASN A 78 0.22 -9.04 -8.23
N ASN A 79 -0.12 -9.16 -6.95
CA ASN A 79 -0.73 -8.10 -6.14
C ASN A 79 -2.16 -7.73 -6.53
N VAL A 80 -2.71 -8.34 -7.56
CA VAL A 80 -4.02 -8.02 -8.11
C VAL A 80 -5.00 -9.16 -7.81
N GLN A 81 -6.20 -8.80 -7.45
CA GLN A 81 -7.34 -9.69 -7.28
C GLN A 81 -8.35 -9.40 -8.38
N VAL A 82 -8.88 -10.44 -9.00
CA VAL A 82 -9.92 -10.35 -10.02
C VAL A 82 -11.10 -11.20 -9.58
N ASP A 83 -12.25 -10.56 -9.38
CA ASP A 83 -13.52 -11.23 -9.08
C ASP A 83 -14.40 -11.23 -10.33
N LYS A 84 -14.79 -12.42 -10.78
CA LYS A 84 -15.61 -12.64 -11.96
C LYS A 84 -17.06 -12.84 -11.56
N THR A 85 -17.96 -12.05 -12.14
CA THR A 85 -19.42 -12.23 -11.99
C THR A 85 -20.10 -12.20 -13.34
N THR A 86 -21.33 -12.71 -13.41
CA THR A 86 -22.15 -12.71 -14.61
C THR A 86 -23.26 -11.68 -14.45
N ASN A 87 -23.36 -10.76 -15.40
CA ASN A 87 -24.43 -9.78 -15.45
C ASN A 87 -25.76 -10.41 -15.88
N ALA A 88 -26.85 -9.69 -15.65
CA ALA A 88 -28.21 -10.17 -15.99
C ALA A 88 -28.38 -10.47 -17.49
N ASP A 89 -27.65 -9.78 -18.38
CA ASP A 89 -27.68 -9.98 -19.84
C ASP A 89 -26.78 -11.12 -20.32
N GLY A 90 -26.12 -11.84 -19.39
CA GLY A 90 -25.20 -12.94 -19.69
C GLY A 90 -23.75 -12.50 -19.95
N SER A 91 -23.45 -11.21 -19.97
CA SER A 91 -22.09 -10.71 -20.11
C SER A 91 -21.29 -10.91 -18.82
N THR A 92 -19.97 -10.92 -18.95
CA THR A 92 -19.05 -11.08 -17.81
C THR A 92 -18.62 -9.74 -17.27
N ASN A 93 -18.65 -9.60 -15.94
CA ASN A 93 -18.07 -8.47 -15.21
C ASN A 93 -16.82 -8.92 -14.48
N TYR A 94 -15.74 -8.14 -14.60
CA TYR A 94 -14.49 -8.35 -13.87
C TYR A 94 -14.28 -7.18 -12.93
N LYS A 95 -14.34 -7.45 -11.61
CA LYS A 95 -13.97 -6.47 -10.59
C LYS A 95 -12.49 -6.67 -10.27
N VAL A 96 -11.68 -5.66 -10.53
CA VAL A 96 -10.23 -5.69 -10.37
C VAL A 96 -9.84 -4.80 -9.21
N GLY A 97 -9.05 -5.33 -8.29
CA GLY A 97 -8.56 -4.60 -7.13
C GLY A 97 -7.18 -5.08 -6.71
N LEU A 98 -6.57 -4.37 -5.77
CA LEU A 98 -5.34 -4.81 -5.12
C LEU A 98 -5.67 -5.84 -4.04
N LYS A 99 -4.76 -6.79 -3.81
CA LYS A 99 -4.78 -7.62 -2.61
C LYS A 99 -4.44 -6.79 -1.38
N ASP A 100 -4.79 -7.28 -0.20
CA ASP A 100 -4.42 -6.63 1.07
C ASP A 100 -2.91 -6.63 1.31
N GLN A 101 -2.19 -7.53 0.66
CA GLN A 101 -0.73 -7.61 0.67
C GLN A 101 -0.20 -7.33 -0.73
N VAL A 102 0.60 -6.28 -0.84
CA VAL A 102 1.21 -5.83 -2.09
C VAL A 102 2.72 -5.84 -1.93
N THR A 103 3.39 -6.50 -2.86
CA THR A 103 4.85 -6.61 -2.85
C THR A 103 5.41 -6.24 -4.21
N MET A 104 6.38 -5.33 -4.24
CA MET A 104 7.11 -4.93 -5.42
C MET A 104 8.56 -5.34 -5.31
N GLY A 105 9.07 -6.01 -6.34
CA GLY A 105 10.41 -6.56 -6.36
C GLY A 105 10.48 -7.99 -5.83
N THR A 106 11.60 -8.67 -6.10
CA THR A 106 11.84 -10.08 -5.75
C THR A 106 13.00 -10.28 -4.77
N ASP A 107 13.88 -9.30 -4.65
CA ASP A 107 15.01 -9.34 -3.73
C ASP A 107 14.57 -8.86 -2.33
N PRO A 108 14.59 -9.73 -1.30
CA PRO A 108 14.13 -9.35 0.04
C PRO A 108 14.88 -8.16 0.65
N THR A 109 16.12 -7.90 0.21
CA THR A 109 16.92 -6.78 0.71
C THR A 109 16.54 -5.42 0.09
N LYS A 110 15.73 -5.44 -0.97
CA LYS A 110 15.32 -4.25 -1.75
C LYS A 110 13.81 -4.14 -1.93
N GLN A 111 13.11 -5.21 -1.69
CA GLN A 111 11.67 -5.36 -1.90
C GLN A 111 10.87 -4.35 -1.08
N ILE A 112 9.83 -3.81 -1.70
CA ILE A 112 8.84 -2.99 -0.99
C ILE A 112 7.61 -3.86 -0.73
N ALA A 113 7.19 -3.95 0.51
CA ALA A 113 6.01 -4.72 0.91
C ALA A 113 5.06 -3.86 1.74
N MET A 114 3.80 -3.83 1.33
CA MET A 114 2.72 -3.19 2.07
C MET A 114 1.72 -4.25 2.50
N ASP A 115 1.37 -4.28 3.76
CA ASP A 115 0.44 -5.25 4.32
C ASP A 115 -0.70 -4.53 5.06
N GLY A 116 -1.86 -4.48 4.42
CA GLY A 116 -3.06 -3.86 4.99
C GLY A 116 -3.67 -4.65 6.15
N THR A 117 -3.33 -5.94 6.30
CA THR A 117 -3.84 -6.76 7.41
C THR A 117 -3.07 -6.53 8.70
N THR A 118 -1.78 -6.23 8.61
CA THR A 118 -0.92 -5.94 9.76
C THR A 118 -0.67 -4.45 9.97
N GLY A 119 -0.95 -3.61 8.97
CA GLY A 119 -0.68 -2.18 8.99
C GLY A 119 0.80 -1.85 8.84
N THR A 120 1.56 -2.70 8.13
CA THR A 120 3.02 -2.54 7.98
C THR A 120 3.41 -2.17 6.56
N ILE A 121 4.47 -1.37 6.45
CA ILE A 121 5.20 -1.08 5.22
C ILE A 121 6.66 -1.39 5.47
N LYS A 122 7.26 -2.21 4.59
CA LYS A 122 8.68 -2.59 4.66
C LYS A 122 9.40 -2.18 3.39
N ALA A 123 10.60 -1.66 3.55
CA ALA A 123 11.53 -1.40 2.45
C ALA A 123 12.83 -2.19 2.71
N GLY A 124 13.02 -3.25 1.94
CA GLY A 124 14.07 -4.22 2.18
C GLY A 124 13.89 -4.93 3.54
N ASP A 125 15.01 -5.28 4.14
CA ASP A 125 15.05 -5.95 5.44
C ASP A 125 15.34 -5.01 6.62
N LYS A 126 15.54 -3.72 6.34
CA LYS A 126 15.99 -2.74 7.36
C LYS A 126 15.00 -1.67 7.73
N ILE A 127 14.05 -1.38 6.89
CA ILE A 127 13.06 -0.33 7.15
C ILE A 127 11.70 -0.95 7.40
N THR A 128 11.11 -0.58 8.52
CA THR A 128 9.73 -1.00 8.86
C THR A 128 8.96 0.19 9.41
N ILE A 129 7.82 0.46 8.80
CA ILE A 129 6.78 1.35 9.32
C ILE A 129 5.65 0.46 9.82
N ASP A 130 5.30 0.57 11.08
CA ASP A 130 4.23 -0.21 11.70
C ASP A 130 3.15 0.74 12.21
N GLY A 131 2.08 0.86 11.42
CA GLY A 131 0.97 1.75 11.74
C GLY A 131 0.16 1.29 12.95
N ASN A 132 0.17 -0.01 13.24
CA ASN A 132 -0.53 -0.55 14.40
C ASN A 132 0.23 -0.28 15.72
N LYS A 133 1.55 -0.31 15.68
CA LYS A 133 2.40 -0.02 16.84
C LYS A 133 2.78 1.46 16.94
N GLY A 134 2.58 2.24 15.89
CA GLY A 134 3.04 3.62 15.84
C GLY A 134 4.56 3.77 15.78
N THR A 135 5.26 2.78 15.18
CA THR A 135 6.72 2.74 15.16
C THR A 135 7.29 2.87 13.76
N ILE A 136 8.46 3.49 13.66
CA ILE A 136 9.30 3.52 12.46
C ILE A 136 10.68 3.06 12.86
N LYS A 137 11.18 2.01 12.19
CA LYS A 137 12.52 1.45 12.43
C LYS A 137 13.39 1.54 11.20
N ALA A 138 14.64 1.91 11.41
CA ALA A 138 15.68 1.91 10.39
C ALA A 138 16.91 1.14 10.92
N GLY A 139 17.08 -0.08 10.46
CA GLY A 139 18.08 -1.00 10.99
C GLY A 139 17.81 -1.38 12.45
N ASP A 140 18.87 -1.73 13.16
CA ASP A 140 18.77 -2.19 14.56
C ASP A 140 18.86 -1.05 15.59
N LYS A 141 19.33 0.13 15.16
CA LYS A 141 19.71 1.18 16.10
C LYS A 141 18.80 2.39 16.11
N VAL A 142 17.98 2.57 15.08
CA VAL A 142 17.11 3.74 14.98
C VAL A 142 15.66 3.30 15.10
N GLU A 143 14.96 3.90 16.05
CA GLU A 143 13.53 3.70 16.26
C GLU A 143 12.85 5.00 16.66
N ILE A 144 11.76 5.30 15.99
CA ILE A 144 10.79 6.32 16.39
C ILE A 144 9.58 5.56 16.92
N ASP A 145 9.15 5.87 18.14
CA ASP A 145 7.96 5.29 18.77
C ASP A 145 6.98 6.40 19.12
N GLY A 146 5.94 6.52 18.32
CA GLY A 146 4.94 7.58 18.48
C GLY A 146 4.08 7.41 19.75
N ASP A 147 3.84 6.19 20.17
CA ASP A 147 3.05 5.92 21.39
C ASP A 147 3.82 6.27 22.66
N LYS A 148 5.11 5.96 22.69
CA LYS A 148 6.00 6.30 23.81
C LYS A 148 6.52 7.73 23.75
N GLY A 149 6.43 8.38 22.59
CA GLY A 149 7.03 9.70 22.38
C GLY A 149 8.55 9.67 22.39
N THR A 150 9.17 8.56 21.94
CA THR A 150 10.62 8.36 21.98
C THR A 150 11.25 8.30 20.61
N ILE A 151 12.47 8.80 20.52
CA ILE A 151 13.36 8.65 19.36
C ILE A 151 14.68 8.09 19.88
N LYS A 152 15.12 6.96 19.34
CA LYS A 152 16.38 6.32 19.67
C LYS A 152 17.28 6.21 18.45
N SER A 153 18.54 6.53 18.63
CA SER A 153 19.59 6.29 17.65
C SER A 153 20.86 5.82 18.37
N GLY A 154 21.03 4.51 18.43
CA GLY A 154 22.14 3.92 19.21
C GLY A 154 22.08 4.33 20.67
N ASN A 155 23.14 4.99 21.15
CA ASN A 155 23.26 5.46 22.54
C ASN A 155 22.62 6.85 22.77
N VAL A 156 21.94 7.41 21.78
CA VAL A 156 21.20 8.66 21.91
C VAL A 156 19.72 8.37 22.03
N ALA A 157 19.08 8.94 23.02
CA ALA A 157 17.65 8.81 23.24
C ALA A 157 17.01 10.16 23.52
N ILE A 158 15.91 10.44 22.81
CA ILE A 158 15.02 11.56 23.08
C ILE A 158 13.73 10.94 23.63
N ASP A 159 13.30 11.43 24.78
CA ASP A 159 12.05 11.06 25.41
C ASP A 159 11.17 12.31 25.54
N GLY A 160 10.26 12.49 24.57
CA GLY A 160 9.38 13.63 24.53
C GLY A 160 8.33 13.63 25.65
N THR A 161 7.98 12.45 26.17
CA THR A 161 7.02 12.33 27.27
C THR A 161 7.59 12.83 28.59
N ASN A 162 8.83 12.48 28.86
CA ASN A 162 9.53 12.92 30.09
C ASN A 162 10.36 14.18 29.91
N GLY A 163 10.50 14.68 28.67
CA GLY A 163 11.31 15.87 28.38
C GLY A 163 12.80 15.67 28.55
N THR A 164 13.31 14.45 28.29
CA THR A 164 14.73 14.11 28.48
C THR A 164 15.42 13.85 27.16
N ILE A 165 16.70 14.20 27.12
CA ILE A 165 17.63 13.83 26.04
C ILE A 165 18.87 13.21 26.71
N LYS A 166 19.25 12.02 26.26
CA LYS A 166 20.44 11.32 26.73
C LYS A 166 21.39 11.05 25.58
N ALA A 167 22.65 11.30 25.79
CA ALA A 167 23.72 10.95 24.86
C ALA A 167 24.79 10.16 25.59
N GLY A 168 24.79 8.85 25.39
CA GLY A 168 25.61 7.89 26.15
C GLY A 168 25.22 7.85 27.63
N ASP A 169 26.18 7.49 28.48
CA ASP A 169 25.95 7.33 29.93
C ASP A 169 26.14 8.64 30.70
N LYS A 170 26.78 9.63 30.10
CA LYS A 170 27.30 10.79 30.85
C LYS A 170 26.66 12.10 30.50
N VAL A 171 25.90 12.18 29.42
CA VAL A 171 25.25 13.43 29.04
C VAL A 171 23.73 13.28 29.14
N THR A 172 23.11 14.16 29.90
CA THR A 172 21.66 14.18 30.07
C THR A 172 21.17 15.63 30.07
N ILE A 173 20.10 15.87 29.32
CA ILE A 173 19.32 17.09 29.39
C ILE A 173 17.95 16.70 29.94
N ASP A 174 17.57 17.31 31.06
CA ASP A 174 16.26 17.10 31.70
C ASP A 174 15.47 18.42 31.65
N GLY A 175 14.57 18.50 30.69
CA GLY A 175 13.77 19.69 30.47
C GLY A 175 12.72 19.93 31.56
N LYS A 176 12.32 18.88 32.28
CA LYS A 176 11.34 18.98 33.36
C LYS A 176 11.94 19.60 34.61
N ASP A 177 13.15 19.18 34.99
CA ASP A 177 13.85 19.69 36.16
C ASP A 177 14.80 20.85 35.82
N GLY A 178 15.00 21.18 34.54
CA GLY A 178 15.90 22.22 34.09
C GLY A 178 17.37 21.89 34.32
N LYS A 179 17.75 20.63 34.29
CA LYS A 179 19.11 20.15 34.53
C LYS A 179 19.82 19.70 33.28
N ILE A 180 21.09 20.05 33.19
CA ILE A 180 22.01 19.56 32.18
C ILE A 180 23.19 18.92 32.91
N ALA A 181 23.49 17.67 32.64
CA ALA A 181 24.62 16.94 33.18
C ALA A 181 25.60 16.54 32.09
N ALA A 182 26.89 16.74 32.32
CA ALA A 182 27.96 16.25 31.47
C ALA A 182 29.06 15.65 32.38
N GLY A 183 28.99 14.35 32.57
CA GLY A 183 29.83 13.65 33.52
C GLY A 183 29.62 14.16 34.96
N LYS A 184 30.65 14.67 35.55
CA LYS A 184 30.62 15.24 36.92
C LYS A 184 30.02 16.62 36.99
N VAL A 185 29.98 17.34 35.87
CA VAL A 185 29.50 18.71 35.82
C VAL A 185 27.98 18.73 35.66
N SER A 186 27.33 19.50 36.48
CA SER A 186 25.89 19.70 36.43
C SER A 186 25.54 21.21 36.38
N VAL A 187 24.66 21.54 35.46
CA VAL A 187 23.98 22.83 35.44
C VAL A 187 22.56 22.62 35.97
N ASP A 188 22.24 23.27 37.08
CA ASP A 188 20.90 23.21 37.67
C ASP A 188 20.18 24.52 37.39
N GLY A 189 19.30 24.54 36.41
CA GLY A 189 18.53 25.72 36.03
C GLY A 189 17.48 26.14 37.07
N LYS A 190 17.10 25.21 37.98
CA LYS A 190 16.10 25.47 39.01
C LYS A 190 16.67 26.35 40.12
N ASP A 191 17.89 26.06 40.58
CA ASP A 191 18.56 26.85 41.62
C ASP A 191 19.63 27.83 41.07
N GLY A 192 19.95 27.71 39.78
CA GLY A 192 20.88 28.61 39.10
C GLY A 192 22.35 28.30 39.35
N HIS A 193 22.69 27.05 39.73
CA HIS A 193 24.04 26.66 40.08
C HIS A 193 24.69 25.77 39.02
N VAL A 194 26.01 25.93 38.91
CA VAL A 194 26.89 24.97 38.21
C VAL A 194 27.78 24.31 39.23
N THR A 195 27.77 23.00 39.29
CA THR A 195 28.49 22.19 40.26
C THR A 195 29.30 21.09 39.60
N GLY A 196 30.18 20.43 40.39
CA GLY A 196 30.96 19.27 39.93
C GLY A 196 32.28 19.65 39.27
N LEU A 197 32.68 20.92 39.31
CA LEU A 197 33.99 21.36 38.83
C LEU A 197 35.08 20.83 39.77
N GLU A 198 36.16 20.28 39.20
CA GLU A 198 37.21 19.60 39.92
C GLU A 198 38.36 20.52 40.43
N ASN A 199 38.46 21.75 39.94
CA ASN A 199 39.49 22.71 40.29
C ASN A 199 39.17 23.39 41.65
N LYS A 200 39.52 22.67 42.73
CA LYS A 200 39.21 23.10 44.11
C LYS A 200 40.40 23.67 44.84
N ASP A 201 41.61 23.53 44.31
CA ASP A 201 42.83 24.11 44.86
C ASP A 201 43.24 25.36 44.14
N TRP A 202 43.81 26.30 44.87
CA TRP A 202 44.26 27.59 44.35
C TRP A 202 45.78 27.65 44.29
N ASP A 203 46.32 27.90 43.08
CA ASP A 203 47.71 28.24 42.85
C ASP A 203 47.77 29.37 41.82
N PRO A 204 48.14 30.60 42.21
CA PRO A 204 48.14 31.73 41.29
C PRO A 204 49.17 31.60 40.15
N ASN A 205 50.14 30.71 40.30
CA ASN A 205 51.18 30.50 39.29
C ASN A 205 50.81 29.34 38.31
N ASN A 206 49.68 28.68 38.55
CA ASN A 206 49.26 27.53 37.74
C ASN A 206 47.77 27.60 37.39
N ILE A 207 47.42 28.61 36.62
CA ILE A 207 46.03 28.81 36.14
C ILE A 207 45.90 28.34 34.70
N THR A 208 44.69 27.97 34.31
CA THR A 208 44.27 27.81 32.88
C THR A 208 43.37 29.00 32.51
N SER A 209 43.85 29.87 31.66
CA SER A 209 43.08 31.02 31.21
C SER A 209 41.74 30.58 30.57
N GLY A 210 40.64 31.26 30.94
CA GLY A 210 39.29 30.96 30.45
C GLY A 210 38.58 29.81 31.21
N ARG A 211 39.22 29.14 32.15
CA ARG A 211 38.57 28.14 33.00
C ARG A 211 37.79 28.80 34.13
N ALA A 212 36.57 28.33 34.39
CA ALA A 212 35.79 28.81 35.51
C ALA A 212 36.45 28.43 36.85
N ALA A 213 36.50 29.33 37.78
CA ALA A 213 36.91 29.11 39.15
C ALA A 213 35.76 28.57 40.00
N THR A 214 36.11 27.83 41.07
CA THR A 214 35.12 27.34 42.04
C THR A 214 35.08 28.26 43.28
N GLU A 215 34.01 28.14 44.07
CA GLU A 215 33.95 28.79 45.39
C GLU A 215 35.04 28.29 46.31
N ASP A 216 35.46 27.02 46.18
CA ASP A 216 36.60 26.47 46.90
C ASP A 216 37.88 27.26 46.59
N GLN A 217 38.15 27.55 45.34
CA GLN A 217 39.30 28.34 44.92
C GLN A 217 39.24 29.78 45.44
N LEU A 218 38.05 30.42 45.36
CA LEU A 218 37.81 31.75 45.88
C LEU A 218 38.07 31.78 47.39
N GLN A 219 37.56 30.81 48.16
CA GLN A 219 37.79 30.70 49.59
C GLN A 219 39.28 30.58 49.91
N LYS A 220 39.99 29.69 49.20
CA LYS A 220 41.44 29.48 49.41
C LYS A 220 42.27 30.73 49.03
N SER A 221 41.92 31.42 47.94
CA SER A 221 42.54 32.68 47.57
C SER A 221 42.35 33.74 48.63
N HIS A 222 41.13 33.85 49.16
CA HIS A 222 40.82 34.80 50.23
C HIS A 222 41.63 34.51 51.49
N LYS A 223 41.69 33.26 51.95
CA LYS A 223 42.49 32.84 53.10
C LYS A 223 43.99 33.11 52.90
N ALA A 224 44.53 32.86 51.70
CA ALA A 224 45.93 33.15 51.41
C ALA A 224 46.24 34.64 51.50
N LEU A 225 45.33 35.52 51.06
CA LEU A 225 45.48 36.96 51.18
C LEU A 225 45.36 37.42 52.63
N ASP A 226 44.39 36.90 53.41
CA ASP A 226 44.25 37.21 54.83
C ASP A 226 45.49 36.84 55.61
N ASN A 227 46.09 35.65 55.35
CA ASN A 227 47.34 35.24 55.99
C ASN A 227 48.50 36.18 55.65
N LYS A 228 48.60 36.65 54.42
CA LYS A 228 49.61 37.60 54.01
C LYS A 228 49.43 39.01 54.75
N ILE A 229 48.18 39.43 54.83
CA ILE A 229 47.81 40.69 55.52
C ILE A 229 48.12 40.54 56.99
N ASN A 230 47.74 39.46 57.63
CA ASN A 230 48.02 39.27 59.07
C ASN A 230 49.51 39.18 59.36
N ASN A 231 50.31 38.51 58.50
CA ASN A 231 51.73 38.44 58.66
C ASN A 231 52.46 39.80 58.50
N LEU A 232 51.89 40.74 57.77
CA LEU A 232 52.42 42.11 57.68
C LEU A 232 52.30 42.92 58.96
N GLY A 233 51.40 42.55 59.86
CA GLY A 233 51.20 43.16 61.16
C GLY A 233 52.12 42.67 62.26
N ASP A 234 52.88 41.61 62.01
CA ASP A 234 53.77 40.96 62.99
C ASP A 234 55.26 41.46 62.92
N ASP A 235 55.55 42.35 61.97
CA ASP A 235 56.87 42.99 61.82
C ASP A 235 56.86 44.27 62.58
#